data_d61a75b68cc0bbb62a97178fc537b8cd
#
_entry.id   d61a75b68cc0bbb62a97178fc537b8cd
#
_cell.length_a   1.000
_cell.length_b   1.000
_cell.length_c   1.000
_cell.angle_alpha   90.00
_cell.angle_beta   90.00
_cell.angle_gamma   90.00
#
_symmetry.space_group_name_H-M   'P 1'
#
loop_
_entity.id
_entity.type
_entity.pdbx_description
1 polymer ?
#
loop_
_entity_poly.entity_id
_entity_poly.type
_entity_poly.pdbx_seq_one_letter_code
_entity_poly.pdbx_strand_id
1 'polypeptide(L)'
;MIFAKLQRAEDRYREIEQMMTLPDIVSNNKRYQELIKEYKSLEPIIEKFREYKEAERILRESDEMMRESSLEAELRELAEEEYK
;
A
#
# COMPACT_ATOMS: atom_id res chain seq x y z
N MET A 1 9.89 12.87 7.78
CA MET A 1 9.26 12.85 6.46
C MET A 1 7.83 12.35 6.55
N ILE A 2 6.96 12.89 5.74
CA ILE A 2 5.52 12.59 5.78
C ILE A 2 5.22 11.11 5.52
N PHE A 3 5.93 10.48 4.61
CA PHE A 3 5.73 9.07 4.28
C PHE A 3 5.96 8.16 5.50
N ALA A 4 7.01 8.41 6.26
CA ALA A 4 7.32 7.63 7.46
C ALA A 4 6.23 7.79 8.53
N LYS A 5 5.66 8.99 8.65
CA LYS A 5 4.55 9.26 9.58
C LYS A 5 3.28 8.54 9.16
N LEU A 6 2.99 8.54 7.86
CA LEU A 6 1.83 7.84 7.30
C LEU A 6 1.98 6.32 7.45
N GLN A 7 3.18 5.80 7.26
CA GLN A 7 3.44 4.37 7.46
C GLN A 7 3.25 3.97 8.93
N ARG A 8 3.70 4.81 9.87
CA ARG A 8 3.46 4.55 11.30
C ARG A 8 1.98 4.58 11.65
N ALA A 9 1.22 5.47 11.04
CA ALA A 9 -0.22 5.54 11.24
C ALA A 9 -0.89 4.25 10.72
N GLU A 10 -0.47 3.75 9.56
CA GLU A 10 -0.99 2.50 9.01
C GLU A 10 -0.64 1.31 9.91
N ASP A 11 0.59 1.24 10.41
CA ASP A 11 1.03 0.18 11.31
C ASP A 11 0.20 0.20 12.61
N ARG A 12 -0.07 1.40 13.15
CA ARG A 12 -0.92 1.55 14.32
C ARG A 12 -2.36 1.12 14.05
N TYR A 13 -2.89 1.46 12.89
CA TYR A 13 -4.22 1.07 12.45
C TYR A 13 -4.37 -0.46 12.42
N ARG A 14 -3.40 -1.16 11.86
CA ARG A 14 -3.36 -2.62 11.83
C ARG A 14 -3.22 -3.23 13.21
N GLU A 15 -2.39 -2.62 14.06
CA GLU A 15 -2.23 -3.04 15.45
C GLU A 15 -3.55 -2.98 16.20
N ILE A 16 -4.30 -1.88 16.02
CA ILE A 16 -5.63 -1.71 16.63
C ILE A 16 -6.59 -2.80 16.15
N GLU A 17 -6.61 -3.08 14.85
CA GLU A 17 -7.44 -4.15 14.29
C GLU A 17 -7.18 -5.49 14.99
N GLN A 18 -5.91 -5.82 15.19
CA GLN A 18 -5.52 -7.04 15.89
C GLN A 18 -5.91 -7.02 17.36
N MET A 19 -5.69 -5.89 18.04
CA MET A 19 -6.03 -5.73 19.46
C MET A 19 -7.53 -5.87 19.70
N MET A 20 -8.38 -5.37 18.80
CA MET A 20 -9.83 -5.44 18.94
C MET A 20 -10.37 -6.86 18.82
N THR A 21 -9.59 -7.83 18.40
CA THR A 21 -9.98 -9.22 18.34
C THR A 21 -9.61 -10.01 19.62
N LEU A 22 -8.79 -9.42 20.49
CA LEU A 22 -8.33 -10.08 21.71
C LEU A 22 -9.42 -10.11 22.76
N PRO A 23 -9.68 -11.27 23.40
CA PRO A 23 -10.73 -11.40 24.42
C PRO A 23 -10.59 -10.41 25.57
N ASP A 24 -9.37 -10.16 26.04
CA ASP A 24 -9.10 -9.25 27.14
C ASP A 24 -9.48 -7.80 26.79
N ILE A 25 -9.30 -7.41 25.53
CA ILE A 25 -9.67 -6.09 25.04
C ILE A 25 -11.18 -6.01 24.84
N VAL A 26 -11.77 -7.03 24.21
CA VAL A 26 -13.22 -7.09 23.95
C VAL A 26 -14.01 -7.02 25.26
N SER A 27 -13.53 -7.67 26.32
CA SER A 27 -14.18 -7.68 27.63
C SER A 27 -13.96 -6.39 28.43
N ASN A 28 -12.98 -5.59 28.04
CA ASN A 28 -12.71 -4.30 28.69
C ASN A 28 -13.37 -3.17 27.88
N ASN A 29 -14.60 -2.83 28.24
CA ASN A 29 -15.41 -1.86 27.50
C ASN A 29 -14.73 -0.51 27.34
N LYS A 30 -14.10 0.02 28.37
CA LYS A 30 -13.41 1.31 28.33
C LYS A 30 -12.26 1.27 27.31
N ARG A 31 -11.42 0.25 27.39
CA ARG A 31 -10.27 0.10 26.50
C ARG A 31 -10.72 -0.11 25.05
N TYR A 32 -11.75 -0.92 24.87
CA TYR A 32 -12.31 -1.17 23.55
C TYR A 32 -12.84 0.10 22.89
N GLN A 33 -13.56 0.93 23.65
CA GLN A 33 -14.09 2.20 23.15
C GLN A 33 -12.97 3.20 22.81
N GLU A 34 -11.91 3.23 23.57
CA GLU A 34 -10.75 4.07 23.27
C GLU A 34 -10.10 3.66 21.95
N LEU A 35 -9.95 2.36 21.74
CA LEU A 35 -9.38 1.82 20.50
C LEU A 35 -10.25 2.09 19.28
N ILE A 36 -11.57 1.93 19.41
CA ILE A 36 -12.51 2.25 18.32
C ILE A 36 -12.41 3.73 17.94
N LYS A 37 -12.31 4.60 18.93
CA LYS A 37 -12.20 6.04 18.69
C LYS A 37 -10.93 6.38 17.92
N GLU A 38 -9.80 5.81 18.33
CA GLU A 38 -8.53 5.97 17.64
C GLU A 38 -8.59 5.40 16.21
N TYR A 39 -9.15 4.21 16.06
CA TYR A 39 -9.33 3.53 14.78
C TYR A 39 -10.11 4.40 13.79
N LYS A 40 -11.24 4.93 14.23
CA LYS A 40 -12.08 5.80 13.39
C LYS A 40 -11.38 7.12 13.02
N SER A 41 -10.57 7.66 13.91
CA SER A 41 -9.82 8.89 13.63
C SER A 41 -8.74 8.69 12.59
N LEU A 42 -8.15 7.49 12.52
CA LEU A 42 -7.11 7.15 11.55
C LEU A 42 -7.67 6.74 10.19
N GLU A 43 -8.89 6.24 10.15
CA GLU A 43 -9.51 5.67 8.94
C GLU A 43 -9.40 6.54 7.69
N PRO A 44 -9.78 7.83 7.71
CA PRO A 44 -9.68 8.66 6.50
C PRO A 44 -8.25 8.84 5.99
N ILE A 45 -7.30 8.93 6.92
CA ILE A 45 -5.88 9.08 6.61
C ILE A 45 -5.36 7.79 5.94
N ILE A 46 -5.74 6.65 6.50
CA ILE A 46 -5.31 5.34 6.00
C ILE A 46 -5.90 5.06 4.61
N GLU A 47 -7.18 5.39 4.38
CA GLU A 47 -7.81 5.24 3.07
C GLU A 47 -7.04 6.00 1.99
N LYS A 48 -6.71 7.28 2.26
CA LYS A 48 -5.96 8.10 1.32
C LYS A 48 -4.54 7.58 1.10
N PHE A 49 -3.88 7.12 2.15
CA PHE A 49 -2.55 6.57 2.03
C PHE A 49 -2.54 5.28 1.20
N ARG A 50 -3.52 4.41 1.39
CA ARG A 50 -3.67 3.18 0.62
C ARG A 50 -3.96 3.45 -0.86
N GLU A 51 -4.82 4.44 -1.15
CA GLU A 51 -5.07 4.89 -2.52
C GLU A 51 -3.79 5.39 -3.19
N TYR A 52 -3.01 6.18 -2.46
CA TYR A 52 -1.73 6.71 -2.95
C TYR A 52 -0.75 5.58 -3.26
N LYS A 53 -0.59 4.62 -2.35
CA LYS A 53 0.31 3.48 -2.53
C LYS A 53 -0.12 2.61 -3.72
N GLU A 54 -1.42 2.42 -3.89
CA GLU A 54 -1.96 1.64 -5.01
C GLU A 54 -1.70 2.35 -6.35
N ALA A 55 -1.93 3.65 -6.41
CA ALA A 55 -1.66 4.44 -7.61
C ALA A 55 -0.16 4.40 -7.97
N GLU A 56 0.71 4.51 -6.97
CA GLU A 56 2.16 4.42 -7.15
C GLU A 56 2.57 3.05 -7.67
N ARG A 57 1.98 1.99 -7.14
CA ARG A 57 2.22 0.62 -7.58
C ARG A 57 1.84 0.43 -9.05
N ILE A 58 0.66 0.90 -9.42
CA ILE A 58 0.15 0.81 -10.80
C ILE A 58 1.06 1.56 -11.77
N LEU A 59 1.49 2.76 -11.40
CA LEU A 59 2.42 3.56 -12.21
C LEU A 59 3.75 2.83 -12.41
N ARG A 60 4.28 2.24 -11.35
CA ARG A 60 5.54 1.50 -11.41
C ARG A 60 5.42 0.28 -12.31
N GLU A 61 4.37 -0.50 -12.16
CA GLU A 61 4.13 -1.68 -12.99
C GLU A 61 3.95 -1.31 -14.46
N SER A 62 3.20 -0.23 -14.73
CA SER A 62 3.00 0.26 -16.10
C SER A 62 4.32 0.70 -16.73
N ASP A 63 5.15 1.40 -15.97
CA ASP A 63 6.47 1.84 -16.43
C ASP A 63 7.37 0.64 -16.75
N GLU A 64 7.38 -0.37 -15.90
CA GLU A 64 8.13 -1.60 -16.13
C GLU A 64 7.66 -2.34 -17.38
N MET A 65 6.35 -2.44 -17.58
CA MET A 65 5.78 -3.07 -18.79
C MET A 65 6.15 -2.31 -20.05
N MET A 66 6.13 -0.99 -20.02
CA MET A 66 6.54 -0.16 -21.16
C MET A 66 8.01 -0.34 -21.48
N ARG A 67 8.86 -0.43 -20.47
CA ARG A 67 10.31 -0.67 -20.66
C ARG A 67 10.58 -2.03 -21.26
N GLU A 68 9.89 -3.06 -20.80
CA GLU A 68 10.00 -4.42 -21.33
C GLU A 68 9.55 -4.49 -22.79
N SER A 69 8.43 -3.86 -23.13
CA SER A 69 7.92 -3.79 -24.49
C SER A 69 8.89 -3.09 -25.43
N SER A 70 9.48 -1.99 -24.96
CA SER A 70 10.47 -1.24 -25.73
C SER A 70 11.73 -2.07 -25.98
N LEU A 71 12.19 -2.78 -24.98
CA LEU A 71 13.37 -3.66 -25.08
C LEU A 71 13.11 -4.81 -26.06
N GLU A 72 11.94 -5.43 -26.00
CA GLU A 72 11.55 -6.49 -26.92
C GLU A 72 11.53 -5.99 -28.36
N ALA A 73 10.98 -4.80 -28.60
CA ALA A 73 10.96 -4.18 -29.91
C ALA A 73 12.37 -3.95 -30.46
N GLU A 74 13.28 -3.45 -29.62
CA GLU A 74 14.70 -3.27 -29.98
C GLU A 74 15.37 -4.59 -30.33
N LEU A 75 15.12 -5.62 -29.54
CA LEU A 75 15.67 -6.95 -29.79
C LEU A 75 15.17 -7.54 -31.11
N ARG A 76 13.91 -7.33 -31.43
CA ARG A 76 13.32 -7.77 -32.71
C ARG A 76 13.99 -7.07 -33.89
N GLU A 77 14.20 -5.77 -33.78
CA GLU A 77 14.88 -4.99 -34.84
C GLU A 77 16.30 -5.50 -35.06
N LEU A 78 17.03 -5.77 -34.00
CA LEU A 78 18.39 -6.30 -34.09
C LEU A 78 18.42 -7.69 -34.75
N ALA A 79 17.47 -8.55 -34.40
CA ALA A 79 17.33 -9.88 -35.00
C ALA A 79 17.03 -9.80 -36.50
N GLU A 80 16.13 -8.87 -36.88
CA GLU A 80 15.81 -8.66 -38.31
C GLU A 80 17.00 -8.16 -39.09
N GLU A 81 17.82 -7.27 -38.53
CA GLU A 81 19.03 -6.76 -39.15
C GLU A 81 20.05 -7.86 -39.43
N GLU A 82 20.19 -8.80 -38.50
CA GLU A 82 21.10 -9.93 -38.67
C GLU A 82 20.75 -10.83 -39.86
N TYR A 83 19.48 -10.95 -40.20
CA TYR A 83 18.99 -11.76 -41.28
C TYR A 83 19.03 -11.05 -42.64
N LYS A 84 19.37 -9.81 -42.70
CA LYS A 84 19.55 -9.04 -43.95
C LYS A 84 21.00 -9.02 -44.35
#